data_32432b7e29fef027fc09c5866b81a441
#
_entry.id   32432b7e29fef027fc09c5866b81a441
#
_cell.length_a   1.000
_cell.length_b   1.000
_cell.length_c   1.000
_cell.angle_alpha   90.00
_cell.angle_beta   90.00
_cell.angle_gamma   90.00
#
_symmetry.space_group_name_H-M   'P 1'
#
loop_
_entity.id
_entity.type
_entity.pdbx_description
1 polymer ?
#
loop_
_entity_poly.entity_id
_entity_poly.type
_entity_poly.pdbx_seq_one_letter_code
_entity_poly.pdbx_strand_id
1 'polypeptide(L)'
;MEKCQRCIIICAGDLEISQIPLKEDDLVVAVDGGYMYCRVLEITPDVIIGDFDSLEEPYASEVRELEAARVAEPGESDVSCTSENREAAEVECSRVIRLEREKDDTDTMAAIRYGMQAGCREFHLYAAMGGRLEHTIANLQTLLFLKKNGAKGYLWDAFSMTTVICNESISFRESMEGILSVFAMGGDAKGVTETGLKYQLQDALLENSFPKGISNEFIGEEATVSVKDGSLLILARWE
;
A
#
# COMPACT_ATOMS: atom_id res chain seq x y z
N MET A 1 8.76 -22.40 -4.60
CA MET A 1 8.41 -21.10 -3.99
C MET A 1 6.97 -20.83 -4.35
N GLU A 2 6.05 -20.93 -3.40
CA GLU A 2 4.69 -20.43 -3.58
C GLU A 2 4.77 -18.92 -3.86
N LYS A 3 4.02 -18.49 -4.87
CA LYS A 3 4.04 -17.09 -5.28
C LYS A 3 3.36 -16.25 -4.20
N CYS A 4 4.10 -15.36 -3.54
CA CYS A 4 3.52 -14.27 -2.77
C CYS A 4 2.45 -13.58 -3.61
N GLN A 5 1.20 -13.58 -3.14
CA GLN A 5 0.11 -12.93 -3.87
C GLN A 5 -0.08 -11.48 -3.43
N ARG A 6 0.01 -11.21 -2.11
CA ARG A 6 -0.19 -9.89 -1.53
C ARG A 6 1.04 -9.44 -0.74
N CYS A 7 1.35 -8.16 -0.85
CA CYS A 7 2.32 -7.47 -0.02
C CYS A 7 1.60 -6.41 0.83
N ILE A 8 1.74 -6.52 2.13
CA ILE A 8 1.22 -5.56 3.11
C ILE A 8 2.37 -4.67 3.53
N ILE A 9 2.28 -3.39 3.23
CA ILE A 9 3.32 -2.40 3.54
C ILE A 9 2.78 -1.47 4.63
N ILE A 10 3.47 -1.40 5.76
CA ILE A 10 3.12 -0.52 6.88
C ILE A 10 4.13 0.63 6.89
N CYS A 11 3.68 1.82 6.51
CA CYS A 11 4.47 3.04 6.40
C CYS A 11 4.48 3.83 7.72
N ALA A 12 5.16 4.99 7.71
CA ALA A 12 5.33 5.84 8.90
C ALA A 12 4.46 7.11 8.89
N GLY A 13 3.37 7.14 8.10
CA GLY A 13 2.38 8.23 8.14
C GLY A 13 1.41 8.08 9.31
N ASP A 14 0.21 8.64 9.19
CA ASP A 14 -0.79 8.56 10.25
C ASP A 14 -1.46 7.17 10.25
N LEU A 15 -1.48 6.50 11.40
CA LEU A 15 -2.16 5.22 11.58
C LEU A 15 -3.51 5.45 12.28
N GLU A 16 -4.58 5.39 11.51
CA GLU A 16 -5.96 5.53 12.03
C GLU A 16 -6.70 4.19 12.13
N ILE A 17 -6.05 3.09 11.78
CA ILE A 17 -6.60 1.74 11.74
C ILE A 17 -6.20 0.97 13.00
N SER A 18 -7.15 0.31 13.65
CA SER A 18 -6.90 -0.53 14.83
C SER A 18 -6.55 -1.98 14.50
N GLN A 19 -6.78 -2.43 13.26
CA GLN A 19 -6.49 -3.79 12.82
C GLN A 19 -6.25 -3.85 11.31
N ILE A 20 -5.22 -4.58 10.89
CA ILE A 20 -4.94 -4.87 9.48
C ILE A 20 -5.36 -6.32 9.18
N PRO A 21 -6.22 -6.56 8.17
CA PRO A 21 -6.69 -7.90 7.82
C PRO A 21 -5.60 -8.70 7.08
N LEU A 22 -4.76 -9.40 7.83
CA LEU A 22 -3.69 -10.25 7.30
C LEU A 22 -4.22 -11.63 6.88
N LYS A 23 -3.57 -12.23 5.88
CA LYS A 23 -3.72 -13.63 5.45
C LYS A 23 -2.41 -14.37 5.69
N GLU A 24 -2.49 -15.69 5.77
CA GLU A 24 -1.34 -16.56 6.07
C GLU A 24 -0.18 -16.39 5.07
N ASP A 25 -0.48 -16.16 3.78
CA ASP A 25 0.51 -16.04 2.70
C ASP A 25 0.88 -14.57 2.38
N ASP A 26 0.52 -13.61 3.23
CA ASP A 26 0.89 -12.21 3.02
C ASP A 26 2.37 -12.00 3.33
N LEU A 27 3.05 -11.25 2.46
CA LEU A 27 4.36 -10.67 2.77
C LEU A 27 4.15 -9.35 3.50
N VAL A 28 4.55 -9.29 4.77
CA VAL A 28 4.41 -8.08 5.60
C VAL A 28 5.74 -7.33 5.64
N VAL A 29 5.74 -6.08 5.20
CA VAL A 29 6.91 -5.21 5.17
C VAL A 29 6.64 -3.97 6.01
N ALA A 30 7.46 -3.75 7.04
CA ALA A 30 7.49 -2.51 7.79
C ALA A 30 8.48 -1.52 7.16
N VAL A 31 8.05 -0.28 6.96
CA VAL A 31 8.88 0.76 6.36
C VAL A 31 9.20 1.81 7.41
N ASP A 32 10.49 1.91 7.76
CA ASP A 32 11.02 2.89 8.71
C ASP A 32 10.21 2.93 10.02
N GLY A 33 9.65 4.09 10.42
CA GLY A 33 8.77 4.23 11.59
C GLY A 33 7.52 3.35 11.58
N GLY A 34 7.14 2.74 10.46
CA GLY A 34 6.07 1.75 10.37
C GLY A 34 6.31 0.51 11.23
N TYR A 35 7.56 0.23 11.60
CA TYR A 35 7.87 -0.84 12.55
C TYR A 35 7.22 -0.59 13.93
N MET A 36 7.18 0.66 14.40
CA MET A 36 6.46 1.01 15.63
C MET A 36 4.98 0.62 15.54
N TYR A 37 4.34 0.85 14.40
CA TYR A 37 2.94 0.47 14.19
C TYR A 37 2.74 -1.05 14.15
N CYS A 38 3.69 -1.79 13.59
CA CYS A 38 3.68 -3.25 13.67
C CYS A 38 3.66 -3.71 15.14
N ARG A 39 4.49 -3.12 16.00
CA ARG A 39 4.53 -3.46 17.44
C ARG A 39 3.22 -3.10 18.15
N VAL A 40 2.63 -1.93 17.85
CA VAL A 40 1.34 -1.50 18.43
C VAL A 40 0.18 -2.41 18.00
N LEU A 41 0.20 -2.89 16.76
CA LEU A 41 -0.84 -3.76 16.20
C LEU A 41 -0.58 -5.25 16.46
N GLU A 42 0.48 -5.60 17.20
CA GLU A 42 0.90 -7.00 17.45
C GLU A 42 1.14 -7.79 16.16
N ILE A 43 1.70 -7.12 15.14
CA ILE A 43 2.06 -7.71 13.84
C ILE A 43 3.57 -7.95 13.81
N THR A 44 3.98 -9.16 13.47
CA THR A 44 5.39 -9.47 13.20
C THR A 44 5.63 -9.30 11.70
N PRO A 45 6.41 -8.29 11.26
CA PRO A 45 6.74 -8.14 9.84
C PRO A 45 7.77 -9.19 9.39
N ASP A 46 7.66 -9.64 8.15
CA ASP A 46 8.69 -10.52 7.55
C ASP A 46 9.96 -9.74 7.24
N VAL A 47 9.80 -8.44 6.90
CA VAL A 47 10.92 -7.57 6.52
C VAL A 47 10.70 -6.16 7.09
N ILE A 48 11.80 -5.56 7.57
CA ILE A 48 11.86 -4.17 8.01
C ILE A 48 12.83 -3.44 7.07
N ILE A 49 12.37 -2.37 6.39
CA ILE A 49 13.15 -1.64 5.39
C ILE A 49 13.20 -0.15 5.77
N GLY A 50 14.38 0.45 5.84
CA GLY A 50 14.53 1.87 6.12
C GLY A 50 15.97 2.29 6.39
N ASP A 51 16.19 3.57 6.61
CA ASP A 51 17.46 4.10 7.15
C ASP A 51 17.40 4.20 8.69
N PHE A 52 16.20 4.14 9.26
CA PHE A 52 15.88 4.11 10.71
C PHE A 52 16.37 5.36 11.47
N ASP A 53 16.55 6.47 10.79
CA ASP A 53 17.06 7.71 11.40
C ASP A 53 15.99 8.45 12.22
N SER A 54 14.72 8.21 11.90
CA SER A 54 13.54 8.77 12.59
C SER A 54 12.91 7.83 13.63
N LEU A 55 13.45 6.61 13.76
CA LEU A 55 12.89 5.61 14.67
C LEU A 55 13.30 5.88 16.11
N GLU A 56 12.33 6.09 16.99
CA GLU A 56 12.55 6.38 18.41
C GLU A 56 12.81 5.11 19.24
N GLU A 57 13.46 5.28 20.40
CA GLU A 57 13.60 4.19 21.39
C GLU A 57 12.23 3.82 22.02
N PRO A 58 11.94 2.53 22.33
CA PRO A 58 12.89 1.40 22.27
C PRO A 58 13.03 0.75 20.89
N TYR A 59 12.23 1.11 19.91
CA TYR A 59 12.14 0.43 18.59
C TYR A 59 13.45 0.49 17.80
N ALA A 60 14.18 1.60 17.90
CA ALA A 60 15.51 1.70 17.28
C ALA A 60 16.51 0.68 17.85
N SER A 61 16.43 0.38 19.15
CA SER A 61 17.25 -0.66 19.78
C SER A 61 16.82 -2.06 19.33
N GLU A 62 15.52 -2.32 19.25
CA GLU A 62 14.98 -3.61 18.76
C GLU A 62 15.46 -3.91 17.33
N VAL A 63 15.40 -2.93 16.42
CA VAL A 63 15.88 -3.10 15.04
C VAL A 63 17.38 -3.39 14.99
N ARG A 64 18.19 -2.70 15.81
CA ARG A 64 19.64 -2.97 15.92
C ARG A 64 19.93 -4.38 16.44
N GLU A 65 19.15 -4.88 17.39
CA GLU A 65 19.28 -6.25 17.92
C GLU A 65 18.92 -7.29 16.86
N LEU A 66 17.85 -7.07 16.08
CA LEU A 66 17.47 -7.94 14.97
C LEU A 66 18.53 -7.98 13.86
N GLU A 67 19.15 -6.83 13.52
CA GLU A 67 20.30 -6.79 12.60
C GLU A 67 21.49 -7.60 13.14
N ALA A 68 21.83 -7.41 14.42
CA ALA A 68 22.98 -8.07 15.05
C ALA A 68 22.81 -9.58 15.17
N ALA A 69 21.61 -10.05 15.51
CA ALA A 69 21.31 -11.47 15.63
C ALA A 69 21.54 -12.23 14.32
N ARG A 70 21.29 -11.61 13.17
CA ARG A 70 21.47 -12.22 11.85
C ARG A 70 22.92 -12.27 11.38
N VAL A 71 23.77 -11.34 11.85
CA VAL A 71 25.21 -11.35 11.52
C VAL A 71 25.94 -12.48 12.27
N ALA A 72 25.37 -12.99 13.37
CA ALA A 72 25.95 -14.05 14.19
C ALA A 72 25.79 -15.47 13.63
N GLU A 73 24.99 -15.68 12.59
CA GLU A 73 24.84 -16.96 11.89
C GLU A 73 25.54 -16.95 10.51
N PRO A 74 26.84 -17.31 10.42
CA PRO A 74 27.53 -17.39 9.15
C PRO A 74 27.20 -18.74 8.47
N GLY A 75 26.32 -18.71 7.50
CA GLY A 75 26.15 -19.79 6.53
C GLY A 75 24.75 -20.38 6.49
N GLU A 76 23.87 -19.70 5.76
CA GLU A 76 22.97 -20.35 4.83
C GLU A 76 22.20 -19.30 4.04
N SER A 77 22.33 -19.39 2.72
CA SER A 77 21.53 -18.66 1.76
C SER A 77 20.07 -19.12 1.85
N ASP A 78 19.14 -18.17 1.84
CA ASP A 78 17.71 -18.36 1.53
C ASP A 78 16.99 -19.48 2.31
N VAL A 79 16.84 -19.34 3.63
CA VAL A 79 15.87 -20.14 4.36
C VAL A 79 14.52 -19.43 4.31
N SER A 80 13.61 -19.97 3.49
CA SER A 80 12.19 -19.63 3.56
C SER A 80 11.68 -19.98 4.96
N CYS A 81 11.16 -19.01 5.71
CA CYS A 81 10.37 -19.29 6.90
C CYS A 81 9.11 -20.03 6.47
N THR A 82 9.09 -21.36 6.65
CA THR A 82 7.88 -22.16 6.46
C THR A 82 7.07 -22.17 7.75
N SER A 83 5.74 -22.23 7.61
CA SER A 83 4.76 -22.22 8.70
C SER A 83 4.99 -23.22 9.83
N GLU A 84 5.77 -24.26 9.60
CA GLU A 84 6.05 -25.34 10.57
C GLU A 84 7.04 -24.94 11.68
N ASN A 85 7.78 -23.83 11.53
CA ASN A 85 8.78 -23.38 12.51
C ASN A 85 8.28 -22.25 13.43
N ARG A 86 7.03 -21.80 13.29
CA ARG A 86 6.47 -20.71 14.09
C ARG A 86 6.19 -21.05 15.56
N GLU A 87 6.01 -22.33 15.90
CA GLU A 87 5.69 -22.77 17.28
C GLU A 87 6.90 -23.04 18.19
N ALA A 88 8.12 -23.06 17.66
CA ALA A 88 9.30 -23.50 18.42
C ALA A 88 10.35 -22.41 18.70
N ALA A 89 10.22 -21.21 18.16
CA ALA A 89 11.15 -20.11 18.44
C ALA A 89 10.37 -18.79 18.51
N GLU A 90 10.20 -18.26 19.70
CA GLU A 90 9.80 -16.87 19.97
C GLU A 90 10.88 -15.85 19.53
N VAL A 91 11.69 -16.16 18.53
CA VAL A 91 12.62 -15.24 17.91
C VAL A 91 11.94 -14.72 16.66
N GLU A 92 11.49 -13.48 16.72
CA GLU A 92 10.96 -12.73 15.61
C GLU A 92 11.86 -12.89 14.37
N CYS A 93 11.37 -13.54 13.34
CA CYS A 93 12.13 -13.88 12.12
C CYS A 93 12.16 -12.70 11.11
N SER A 94 12.12 -11.46 11.57
CA SER A 94 12.12 -10.27 10.72
C SER A 94 13.49 -10.06 10.06
N ARG A 95 13.49 -9.91 8.74
CA ARG A 95 14.68 -9.50 7.99
C ARG A 95 14.82 -7.98 8.01
N VAL A 96 15.94 -7.44 8.49
CA VAL A 96 16.24 -6.02 8.42
C VAL A 96 17.03 -5.72 7.13
N ILE A 97 16.57 -4.74 6.36
CA ILE A 97 17.24 -4.21 5.17
C ILE A 97 17.49 -2.72 5.41
N ARG A 98 18.74 -2.40 5.76
CA ARG A 98 19.14 -1.01 5.95
C ARG A 98 19.40 -0.35 4.60
N LEU A 99 18.79 0.81 4.41
CA LEU A 99 18.97 1.62 3.22
C LEU A 99 19.93 2.78 3.51
N GLU A 100 20.68 3.22 2.51
CA GLU A 100 21.46 4.44 2.61
C GLU A 100 20.53 5.67 2.65
N ARG A 101 20.95 6.70 3.39
CA ARG A 101 20.21 7.98 3.50
C ARG A 101 20.15 8.71 2.16
N GLU A 102 21.27 8.74 1.44
CA GLU A 102 21.37 9.37 0.13
C GLU A 102 21.02 8.36 -0.95
N LYS A 103 19.75 8.33 -1.35
CA LYS A 103 19.22 7.45 -2.39
C LYS A 103 18.16 8.16 -3.21
N ASP A 104 17.96 7.73 -4.45
CA ASP A 104 16.97 8.29 -5.37
C ASP A 104 15.53 7.80 -5.10
N ASP A 105 15.37 6.71 -4.33
CA ASP A 105 14.06 6.09 -4.03
C ASP A 105 13.61 6.41 -2.59
N THR A 106 12.28 6.52 -2.38
CA THR A 106 11.71 6.52 -1.02
C THR A 106 11.75 5.11 -0.42
N ASP A 107 11.70 5.01 0.92
CA ASP A 107 11.66 3.71 1.62
C ASP A 107 10.42 2.89 1.21
N THR A 108 9.28 3.54 1.01
CA THR A 108 8.05 2.91 0.47
C THR A 108 8.30 2.32 -0.93
N MET A 109 9.02 3.02 -1.81
CA MET A 109 9.33 2.52 -3.13
C MET A 109 10.30 1.33 -3.06
N ALA A 110 11.27 1.34 -2.14
CA ALA A 110 12.15 0.20 -1.90
C ALA A 110 11.36 -1.03 -1.43
N ALA A 111 10.39 -0.85 -0.52
CA ALA A 111 9.51 -1.92 -0.07
C ALA A 111 8.64 -2.48 -1.20
N ILE A 112 8.10 -1.62 -2.07
CA ILE A 112 7.34 -2.03 -3.26
C ILE A 112 8.21 -2.86 -4.19
N ARG A 113 9.45 -2.42 -4.50
CA ARG A 113 10.39 -3.17 -5.34
C ARG A 113 10.71 -4.53 -4.75
N TYR A 114 10.93 -4.59 -3.43
CA TYR A 114 11.16 -5.84 -2.71
C TYR A 114 9.99 -6.81 -2.88
N GLY A 115 8.75 -6.36 -2.62
CA GLY A 115 7.55 -7.16 -2.81
C GLY A 115 7.37 -7.64 -4.25
N MET A 116 7.64 -6.77 -5.24
CA MET A 116 7.59 -7.16 -6.66
C MET A 116 8.63 -8.21 -7.02
N GLN A 117 9.85 -8.14 -6.48
CA GLN A 117 10.91 -9.14 -6.65
C GLN A 117 10.54 -10.46 -5.98
N ALA A 118 9.85 -10.42 -4.82
CA ALA A 118 9.29 -11.59 -4.16
C ALA A 118 8.11 -12.23 -4.94
N GLY A 119 7.65 -11.57 -6.01
CA GLY A 119 6.59 -12.08 -6.89
C GLY A 119 5.19 -11.55 -6.58
N CYS A 120 5.04 -10.69 -5.58
CA CYS A 120 3.74 -10.07 -5.24
C CYS A 120 3.22 -9.22 -6.40
N ARG A 121 1.89 -9.22 -6.57
CA ARG A 121 1.19 -8.44 -7.59
C ARG A 121 0.01 -7.63 -7.06
N GLU A 122 -0.24 -7.74 -5.76
CA GLU A 122 -1.24 -6.94 -5.05
C GLU A 122 -0.59 -6.33 -3.82
N PHE A 123 -0.70 -5.02 -3.67
CA PHE A 123 -0.02 -4.23 -2.63
C PHE A 123 -1.04 -3.45 -1.82
N HIS A 124 -1.00 -3.60 -0.51
CA HIS A 124 -1.84 -2.86 0.44
C HIS A 124 -0.95 -2.02 1.34
N LEU A 125 -1.05 -0.70 1.21
CA LEU A 125 -0.26 0.25 1.97
C LEU A 125 -1.12 0.84 3.09
N TYR A 126 -0.64 0.75 4.31
CA TYR A 126 -1.25 1.29 5.52
C TYR A 126 -0.35 2.36 6.12
N ALA A 127 -0.93 3.34 6.83
CA ALA A 127 -0.22 4.50 7.34
C ALA A 127 0.66 5.18 6.26
N ALA A 128 0.14 5.23 5.03
CA ALA A 128 0.85 5.77 3.87
C ALA A 128 0.40 7.20 3.52
N MET A 129 -0.50 7.76 4.31
CA MET A 129 -1.05 9.12 4.19
C MET A 129 -0.88 9.87 5.52
N GLY A 130 -1.13 11.17 5.51
CA GLY A 130 -0.93 12.03 6.68
C GLY A 130 0.53 12.47 6.87
N GLY A 131 0.79 13.15 8.00
CA GLY A 131 2.12 13.67 8.29
C GLY A 131 2.64 14.62 7.21
N ARG A 132 3.69 14.24 6.51
CA ARG A 132 4.33 15.04 5.45
C ARG A 132 3.58 14.89 4.12
N LEU A 133 3.08 16.00 3.58
CA LEU A 133 2.29 16.03 2.34
C LEU A 133 3.03 15.44 1.13
N GLU A 134 4.34 15.72 1.00
CA GLU A 134 5.14 15.21 -0.11
C GLU A 134 5.24 13.68 -0.09
N HIS A 135 5.24 13.03 1.08
CA HIS A 135 5.18 11.58 1.19
C HIS A 135 3.83 11.02 0.75
N THR A 136 2.73 11.69 1.14
CA THR A 136 1.39 11.32 0.66
C THR A 136 1.31 11.39 -0.86
N ILE A 137 1.79 12.48 -1.48
CA ILE A 137 1.81 12.62 -2.94
C ILE A 137 2.67 11.54 -3.59
N ALA A 138 3.87 11.26 -3.06
CA ALA A 138 4.73 10.21 -3.55
C ALA A 138 4.05 8.84 -3.47
N ASN A 139 3.38 8.53 -2.35
CA ASN A 139 2.65 7.28 -2.17
C ASN A 139 1.47 7.15 -3.15
N LEU A 140 0.75 8.23 -3.46
CA LEU A 140 -0.24 8.22 -4.53
C LEU A 140 0.39 7.91 -5.91
N GLN A 141 1.56 8.47 -6.20
CA GLN A 141 2.29 8.18 -7.44
C GLN A 141 2.74 6.71 -7.51
N THR A 142 3.05 6.06 -6.38
CA THR A 142 3.41 4.63 -6.37
C THR A 142 2.27 3.73 -6.81
N LEU A 143 0.99 4.12 -6.60
CA LEU A 143 -0.16 3.37 -7.12
C LEU A 143 -0.15 3.33 -8.64
N LEU A 144 0.15 4.46 -9.30
CA LEU A 144 0.29 4.50 -10.75
C LEU A 144 1.50 3.70 -11.24
N PHE A 145 2.61 3.75 -10.51
CA PHE A 145 3.79 2.94 -10.80
C PHE A 145 3.45 1.44 -10.75
N LEU A 146 2.80 0.97 -9.68
CA LEU A 146 2.35 -0.42 -9.53
C LEU A 146 1.48 -0.83 -10.72
N LYS A 147 0.48 -0.01 -11.05
CA LYS A 147 -0.44 -0.29 -12.15
C LYS A 147 0.26 -0.41 -13.50
N LYS A 148 1.19 0.50 -13.81
CA LYS A 148 2.00 0.47 -15.04
C LYS A 148 2.93 -0.74 -15.11
N ASN A 149 3.26 -1.35 -13.97
CA ASN A 149 4.09 -2.56 -13.88
C ASN A 149 3.27 -3.84 -13.68
N GLY A 150 1.97 -3.82 -14.00
CA GLY A 150 1.10 -5.01 -13.98
C GLY A 150 0.74 -5.50 -12.57
N ALA A 151 0.81 -4.62 -11.57
CA ALA A 151 0.40 -4.89 -10.21
C ALA A 151 -0.78 -3.99 -9.81
N LYS A 152 -1.47 -4.35 -8.72
CA LYS A 152 -2.53 -3.54 -8.10
C LYS A 152 -1.99 -2.94 -6.81
N GLY A 153 -2.33 -1.69 -6.55
CA GLY A 153 -1.99 -1.00 -5.31
C GLY A 153 -3.21 -0.38 -4.65
N TYR A 154 -3.26 -0.45 -3.35
CA TYR A 154 -4.31 0.14 -2.51
C TYR A 154 -3.66 0.87 -1.35
N LEU A 155 -4.03 2.13 -1.14
CA LEU A 155 -3.77 2.84 0.11
C LEU A 155 -5.02 2.76 0.98
N TRP A 156 -4.83 2.35 2.21
CA TRP A 156 -5.90 2.19 3.18
C TRP A 156 -5.76 3.18 4.33
N ASP A 157 -6.86 3.74 4.70
CA ASP A 157 -7.10 4.56 5.87
C ASP A 157 -8.31 3.98 6.63
N ALA A 158 -8.62 4.46 7.84
CA ALA A 158 -9.76 3.98 8.62
C ALA A 158 -11.09 4.06 7.86
N PHE A 159 -11.25 5.10 7.06
CA PHE A 159 -12.50 5.44 6.38
C PHE A 159 -12.38 5.55 4.87
N SER A 160 -11.25 5.16 4.31
CA SER A 160 -11.07 5.29 2.85
C SER A 160 -10.15 4.24 2.25
N MET A 161 -10.34 4.03 0.96
CA MET A 161 -9.46 3.26 0.10
C MET A 161 -9.15 4.07 -1.14
N THR A 162 -7.88 4.14 -1.48
CA THR A 162 -7.41 4.81 -2.71
C THR A 162 -6.68 3.81 -3.60
N THR A 163 -7.01 3.81 -4.89
CA THR A 163 -6.38 2.93 -5.89
C THR A 163 -6.27 3.63 -7.25
N VAL A 164 -5.56 3.02 -8.19
CA VAL A 164 -5.45 3.49 -9.58
C VAL A 164 -5.91 2.40 -10.53
N ILE A 165 -6.77 2.80 -11.49
CA ILE A 165 -7.12 2.00 -12.66
C ILE A 165 -6.52 2.62 -13.92
N CYS A 166 -6.22 1.79 -14.94
CA CYS A 166 -5.66 2.21 -16.22
C CYS A 166 -6.28 1.39 -17.36
N ASN A 167 -7.04 2.05 -18.24
CA ASN A 167 -7.73 1.42 -19.38
C ASN A 167 -8.61 0.23 -18.97
N GLU A 168 -9.29 0.32 -17.86
CA GLU A 168 -10.10 -0.74 -17.28
C GLU A 168 -11.28 -0.18 -16.49
N SER A 169 -12.00 -1.04 -15.77
CA SER A 169 -13.10 -0.69 -14.88
C SER A 169 -12.90 -1.26 -13.48
N ILE A 170 -13.51 -0.58 -12.50
CA ILE A 170 -13.68 -1.05 -11.13
C ILE A 170 -15.15 -0.94 -10.73
N SER A 171 -15.66 -1.94 -10.01
CA SER A 171 -17.04 -1.93 -9.49
C SER A 171 -17.05 -1.96 -7.98
N PHE A 172 -18.06 -1.32 -7.41
CA PHE A 172 -18.36 -1.25 -5.99
C PHE A 172 -19.73 -1.85 -5.75
N ARG A 173 -19.87 -2.61 -4.66
CA ARG A 173 -21.12 -3.28 -4.32
C ARG A 173 -22.22 -2.27 -4.00
N GLU A 174 -23.46 -2.64 -4.20
CA GLU A 174 -24.66 -1.85 -3.85
C GLU A 174 -24.72 -1.45 -2.36
N SER A 175 -24.08 -2.24 -1.49
CA SER A 175 -24.00 -1.94 -0.05
C SER A 175 -22.97 -0.88 0.33
N MET A 176 -22.22 -0.33 -0.64
CA MET A 176 -21.29 0.78 -0.37
C MET A 176 -22.07 2.06 -0.13
N GLU A 177 -21.66 2.77 0.92
CA GLU A 177 -22.15 4.08 1.30
C GLU A 177 -21.01 5.09 1.34
N GLY A 178 -21.33 6.37 1.32
CA GLY A 178 -20.33 7.44 1.40
C GLY A 178 -19.99 8.08 0.06
N ILE A 179 -18.75 8.47 -0.13
CA ILE A 179 -18.30 9.35 -1.21
C ILE A 179 -17.30 8.62 -2.11
N LEU A 180 -17.42 8.81 -3.42
CA LEU A 180 -16.45 8.40 -4.42
C LEU A 180 -15.87 9.64 -5.11
N SER A 181 -14.55 9.75 -5.17
CA SER A 181 -13.86 10.79 -5.93
C SER A 181 -12.95 10.16 -6.98
N VAL A 182 -12.93 10.77 -8.17
CA VAL A 182 -12.18 10.28 -9.32
C VAL A 182 -11.35 11.43 -9.90
N PHE A 183 -10.06 11.19 -10.11
CA PHE A 183 -9.14 12.16 -10.68
C PHE A 183 -8.39 11.54 -11.87
N ALA A 184 -8.22 12.28 -12.94
CA ALA A 184 -7.26 11.89 -13.97
C ALA A 184 -5.84 11.95 -13.38
N MET A 185 -5.01 10.92 -13.65
CA MET A 185 -3.68 10.80 -13.06
C MET A 185 -2.63 10.46 -14.11
N GLY A 186 -1.55 11.26 -14.15
CA GLY A 186 -0.45 11.07 -15.08
C GLY A 186 -0.74 11.56 -16.51
N GLY A 187 -1.85 12.23 -16.73
CA GLY A 187 -2.35 12.79 -17.97
C GLY A 187 -3.87 12.84 -17.98
N ASP A 188 -4.45 13.35 -19.07
CA ASP A 188 -5.90 13.38 -19.26
C ASP A 188 -6.46 11.97 -19.45
N ALA A 189 -7.68 11.73 -18.93
CA ALA A 189 -8.37 10.47 -19.03
C ALA A 189 -9.61 10.60 -19.95
N LYS A 190 -9.70 9.77 -20.99
CA LYS A 190 -10.75 9.82 -22.01
C LYS A 190 -11.68 8.61 -21.91
N GLY A 191 -12.94 8.84 -22.27
CA GLY A 191 -13.94 7.79 -22.24
C GLY A 191 -14.27 7.35 -20.82
N VAL A 192 -14.24 8.30 -19.87
CA VAL A 192 -14.59 8.03 -18.48
C VAL A 192 -16.09 7.89 -18.35
N THR A 193 -16.53 6.78 -17.77
CA THR A 193 -17.96 6.49 -17.51
C THR A 193 -18.13 6.11 -16.04
N GLU A 194 -19.07 6.76 -15.39
CA GLU A 194 -19.50 6.49 -14.02
C GLU A 194 -20.97 6.15 -13.99
N THR A 195 -21.34 5.01 -13.43
CA THR A 195 -22.72 4.54 -13.27
C THR A 195 -23.00 4.08 -11.85
N GLY A 196 -24.28 4.03 -11.42
CA GLY A 196 -24.65 3.65 -10.06
C GLY A 196 -24.24 4.66 -8.98
N LEU A 197 -23.97 5.89 -9.39
CA LEU A 197 -23.62 7.02 -8.53
C LEU A 197 -24.60 8.18 -8.75
N LYS A 198 -24.68 9.11 -7.81
CA LYS A 198 -25.59 10.25 -7.87
C LYS A 198 -25.35 11.14 -9.09
N TYR A 199 -24.11 11.38 -9.44
CA TYR A 199 -23.71 12.12 -10.64
C TYR A 199 -23.03 11.17 -11.63
N GLN A 200 -23.71 10.90 -12.74
CA GLN A 200 -23.21 9.97 -13.75
C GLN A 200 -22.37 10.71 -14.78
N LEU A 201 -21.34 10.03 -15.28
CA LEU A 201 -20.56 10.45 -16.43
C LEU A 201 -20.74 9.42 -17.55
N GLN A 202 -20.78 9.88 -18.79
CA GLN A 202 -20.83 9.02 -19.96
C GLN A 202 -19.79 9.47 -21.00
N ASP A 203 -18.83 8.62 -21.27
CA ASP A 203 -17.76 8.83 -22.27
C ASP A 203 -17.09 10.20 -22.14
N ALA A 204 -16.86 10.65 -20.90
CA ALA A 204 -16.38 11.97 -20.57
C ALA A 204 -14.86 12.08 -20.69
N LEU A 205 -14.39 13.32 -20.89
CA LEU A 205 -12.99 13.70 -20.69
C LEU A 205 -12.83 14.21 -19.26
N LEU A 206 -11.89 13.63 -18.51
CA LEU A 206 -11.37 14.21 -17.28
C LEU A 206 -9.97 14.74 -17.54
N GLU A 207 -9.83 16.06 -17.45
CA GLU A 207 -8.53 16.72 -17.61
C GLU A 207 -7.73 16.61 -16.31
N ASN A 208 -6.44 16.31 -16.42
CA ASN A 208 -5.54 16.20 -15.28
C ASN A 208 -5.39 17.52 -14.49
N SER A 209 -5.68 18.63 -15.12
CA SER A 209 -5.60 19.98 -14.54
C SER A 209 -6.90 20.47 -13.91
N PHE A 210 -8.02 19.72 -14.07
CA PHE A 210 -9.33 20.17 -13.62
C PHE A 210 -10.05 19.11 -12.78
N PRO A 211 -10.28 19.34 -11.45
CA PRO A 211 -10.85 18.37 -10.53
C PRO A 211 -12.37 18.25 -10.68
N LYS A 212 -12.86 17.63 -11.75
CA LYS A 212 -14.28 17.51 -12.08
C LYS A 212 -14.99 16.36 -11.36
N GLY A 213 -14.30 15.24 -11.11
CA GLY A 213 -14.89 13.97 -10.63
C GLY A 213 -14.87 13.78 -9.12
N ILE A 214 -14.95 14.87 -8.33
CA ILE A 214 -14.86 14.80 -6.87
C ILE A 214 -16.24 14.77 -6.19
N SER A 215 -16.29 14.12 -5.02
CA SER A 215 -17.44 14.13 -4.10
C SER A 215 -18.73 13.61 -4.75
N ASN A 216 -18.64 12.58 -5.57
CA ASN A 216 -19.80 11.82 -6.02
C ASN A 216 -20.29 10.92 -4.85
N GLU A 217 -21.52 10.46 -4.86
CA GLU A 217 -22.14 9.73 -3.76
C GLU A 217 -22.61 8.35 -4.24
N PHE A 218 -22.40 7.32 -3.41
CA PHE A 218 -23.07 6.02 -3.58
C PHE A 218 -24.57 6.18 -3.27
N ILE A 219 -25.42 5.50 -4.06
CA ILE A 219 -26.89 5.64 -3.99
C ILE A 219 -27.61 4.32 -3.70
N GLY A 220 -26.89 3.30 -3.18
CA GLY A 220 -27.49 1.99 -2.92
C GLY A 220 -27.65 1.13 -4.17
N GLU A 221 -26.88 1.40 -5.21
CA GLU A 221 -26.81 0.62 -6.45
C GLU A 221 -25.35 0.16 -6.68
N GLU A 222 -25.16 -0.90 -7.48
CA GLU A 222 -23.81 -1.27 -7.92
C GLU A 222 -23.21 -0.11 -8.73
N ALA A 223 -22.12 0.47 -8.21
CA ALA A 223 -21.44 1.56 -8.88
C ALA A 223 -20.26 1.04 -9.70
N THR A 224 -20.07 1.60 -10.89
CA THR A 224 -18.92 1.26 -11.76
C THR A 224 -18.26 2.53 -12.28
N VAL A 225 -16.92 2.56 -12.20
CA VAL A 225 -16.07 3.57 -12.83
C VAL A 225 -15.21 2.90 -13.87
N SER A 226 -15.17 3.43 -15.08
CA SER A 226 -14.35 2.92 -16.18
C SER A 226 -13.64 4.03 -16.92
N VAL A 227 -12.51 3.69 -17.56
CA VAL A 227 -11.75 4.58 -18.43
C VAL A 227 -11.25 3.82 -19.65
N LYS A 228 -11.43 4.41 -20.84
CA LYS A 228 -10.99 3.81 -22.11
C LYS A 228 -9.53 4.09 -22.44
N ASP A 229 -9.08 5.31 -22.18
CA ASP A 229 -7.71 5.76 -22.46
C ASP A 229 -7.24 6.69 -21.34
N GLY A 230 -6.21 6.27 -20.61
CA GLY A 230 -5.63 7.00 -19.50
C GLY A 230 -5.73 6.27 -18.17
N SER A 231 -5.41 6.98 -17.09
CA SER A 231 -5.42 6.45 -15.73
C SER A 231 -6.28 7.32 -14.82
N LEU A 232 -6.99 6.68 -13.91
CA LEU A 232 -7.80 7.34 -12.89
C LEU A 232 -7.30 6.93 -11.49
N LEU A 233 -7.05 7.94 -10.65
CA LEU A 233 -6.98 7.78 -9.21
C LEU A 233 -8.41 7.77 -8.66
N ILE A 234 -8.74 6.74 -7.92
CA ILE A 234 -10.06 6.52 -7.33
C ILE A 234 -9.93 6.52 -5.83
N LEU A 235 -10.69 7.33 -5.16
CA LEU A 235 -10.77 7.42 -3.71
C LEU A 235 -12.21 7.16 -3.29
N ALA A 236 -12.45 6.01 -2.64
CA ALA A 236 -13.72 5.66 -2.02
C ALA A 236 -13.61 5.92 -0.52
N ARG A 237 -14.54 6.70 0.02
CA ARG A 237 -14.62 7.02 1.45
C ARG A 237 -15.99 6.61 1.98
N TRP A 238 -15.98 5.87 3.08
CA TRP A 238 -17.18 5.49 3.85
C TRP A 238 -17.22 6.20 5.20
N GLU A 239 -18.39 6.29 5.80
CA GLU A 239 -18.62 6.88 7.12
C GLU A 239 -18.54 5.82 8.24
#